data_cd49062e8b06574888b06740b4c0ea8a
#
_entry.id   cd49062e8b06574888b06740b4c0ea8a
#
_cell.length_a   1.000
_cell.length_b   1.000
_cell.length_c   1.000
_cell.angle_alpha   90.00
_cell.angle_beta   90.00
_cell.angle_gamma   90.00
#
_symmetry.space_group_name_H-M   'P 1'
#
loop_
_entity.id
_entity.type
_entity.pdbx_description
1 polymer ?
#
loop_
_entity_poly.entity_id
_entity_poly.type
_entity_poly.pdbx_seq_one_letter_code
_entity_poly.pdbx_strand_id
1 'polypeptide(L)'
;MSTSHQAGPAPADPGRVDPAVWRMAITLIVGALGVVFDTTIVSVALNDLSKDLDAPLSTIQWVSTGYMLAVFITIPLAGWAQSRLGGRHLWIVALGGFLGGSILSALAWNAASLIVFRLVQGLAGGIMMPLMYTLLMQATKGRNIGKVMAIITVPTALGPVLGPVLGGLILYLADWRWLFFINIPFCLVGMWLARRNLPDDRPAPGHPRVRLDAVGLLLLCPGFAALLYGLSQVDGSTGFASAQVLVPLLTGLALVGGFTAWALTRATDSLVDVRMFRHRSVASSSTLLFLGGISLFGSMLLLPLYFQQVRGATPLGAGLLLIPQGVGALVARGLAGRYMDRVGPRAVALVAFAFVAASTVPFAFVTADTSELLLMAALFIRGIALGAAMIAPMGAAYVGLEHEEIPDASIITRVAQQIGGAVGIAILIVILQQNVGDAHTPHALANAFDHAFWWSVALTAAAVPLCLLLPGLPKPTAPANNKARKIRNRTDPTAH
;
A
#
# COMPACT_ATOMS: atom_id res chain seq x y z
N MET A 1 -16.98 39.18 -44.53
CA MET A 1 -17.02 37.79 -43.96
C MET A 1 -15.78 37.59 -43.14
N SER A 2 -15.92 37.75 -41.82
CA SER A 2 -14.81 37.65 -40.86
C SER A 2 -14.77 36.22 -40.35
N THR A 3 -13.74 35.47 -40.71
CA THR A 3 -13.48 34.11 -40.21
C THR A 3 -12.84 34.22 -38.82
N SER A 4 -13.64 34.02 -37.78
CA SER A 4 -13.15 33.86 -36.43
C SER A 4 -12.31 32.58 -36.32
N HIS A 5 -11.00 32.72 -36.26
CA HIS A 5 -10.10 31.65 -35.82
C HIS A 5 -10.44 31.31 -34.37
N GLN A 6 -11.12 30.19 -34.14
CA GLN A 6 -11.16 29.55 -32.82
C GLN A 6 -9.73 29.12 -32.50
N ALA A 7 -9.11 29.85 -31.57
CA ALA A 7 -7.86 29.43 -30.97
C ALA A 7 -8.07 28.10 -30.26
N GLY A 8 -7.43 27.05 -30.76
CA GLY A 8 -7.40 25.76 -30.09
C GLY A 8 -6.84 25.90 -28.66
N PRO A 9 -7.19 25.01 -27.73
CA PRO A 9 -6.71 25.08 -26.36
C PRO A 9 -5.18 25.10 -26.34
N ALA A 10 -4.63 26.07 -25.60
CA ALA A 10 -3.19 26.26 -25.44
C ALA A 10 -2.53 24.96 -25.02
N PRO A 11 -1.34 24.61 -25.55
CA PRO A 11 -0.63 23.40 -25.15
C PRO A 11 -0.39 23.42 -23.65
N ALA A 12 -0.88 22.38 -22.95
CA ALA A 12 -0.72 22.26 -21.51
C ALA A 12 0.77 22.28 -21.15
N ASP A 13 1.13 23.13 -20.21
CA ASP A 13 2.47 23.26 -19.64
C ASP A 13 2.96 21.86 -19.15
N PRO A 14 4.07 21.32 -19.69
CA PRO A 14 4.52 19.95 -19.41
C PRO A 14 4.85 19.72 -17.92
N GLY A 15 4.90 20.77 -17.12
CA GLY A 15 5.21 20.70 -15.68
C GLY A 15 4.00 20.73 -14.74
N ARG A 16 2.80 20.99 -15.21
CA ARG A 16 1.59 21.07 -14.35
C ARG A 16 0.75 19.82 -14.46
N VAL A 17 0.32 19.28 -13.30
CA VAL A 17 -0.72 18.24 -13.23
C VAL A 17 -2.05 18.88 -13.61
N ASP A 18 -2.81 18.20 -14.48
CA ASP A 18 -4.13 18.67 -14.89
C ASP A 18 -5.02 18.93 -13.66
N PRO A 19 -5.71 20.08 -13.57
CA PRO A 19 -6.65 20.35 -12.49
C PRO A 19 -7.73 19.30 -12.31
N ALA A 20 -8.12 18.59 -13.36
CA ALA A 20 -9.06 17.47 -13.29
C ALA A 20 -8.46 16.28 -12.54
N VAL A 21 -7.20 15.93 -12.81
CA VAL A 21 -6.46 14.87 -12.10
C VAL A 21 -6.26 15.25 -10.64
N TRP A 22 -6.01 16.52 -10.34
CA TRP A 22 -5.90 17.03 -8.96
C TRP A 22 -7.21 16.85 -8.18
N ARG A 23 -8.34 17.26 -8.75
CA ARG A 23 -9.67 17.11 -8.12
C ARG A 23 -10.01 15.64 -7.88
N MET A 24 -9.69 14.79 -8.85
CA MET A 24 -9.85 13.34 -8.75
C MET A 24 -8.97 12.77 -7.62
N ALA A 25 -7.70 13.18 -7.54
CA ALA A 25 -6.78 12.75 -6.50
C ALA A 25 -7.30 13.12 -5.09
N ILE A 26 -7.70 14.36 -4.88
CA ILE A 26 -8.28 14.81 -3.60
C ILE A 26 -9.51 13.98 -3.23
N THR A 27 -10.40 13.72 -4.19
CA THR A 27 -11.61 12.91 -3.98
C THR A 27 -11.28 11.50 -3.49
N LEU A 28 -10.32 10.86 -4.14
CA LEU A 28 -9.92 9.49 -3.81
C LEU A 28 -9.14 9.44 -2.49
N ILE A 29 -8.30 10.45 -2.21
CA ILE A 29 -7.57 10.57 -0.95
C ILE A 29 -8.52 10.70 0.24
N VAL A 30 -9.52 11.58 0.15
CA VAL A 30 -10.49 11.78 1.25
C VAL A 30 -11.20 10.47 1.60
N GLY A 31 -11.65 9.70 0.60
CA GLY A 31 -12.25 8.39 0.84
C GLY A 31 -11.26 7.37 1.41
N ALA A 32 -10.03 7.36 0.90
CA ALA A 32 -8.99 6.43 1.33
C ALA A 32 -8.49 6.69 2.76
N LEU A 33 -8.54 7.94 3.25
CA LEU A 33 -8.15 8.28 4.62
C LEU A 33 -8.93 7.48 5.66
N GLY A 34 -10.23 7.28 5.47
CA GLY A 34 -11.04 6.45 6.37
C GLY A 34 -10.47 5.04 6.50
N VAL A 35 -10.17 4.38 5.38
CA VAL A 35 -9.59 3.01 5.39
C VAL A 35 -8.22 2.98 6.04
N VAL A 36 -7.37 3.98 5.79
CA VAL A 36 -6.01 4.03 6.32
C VAL A 36 -6.01 4.26 7.83
N PHE A 37 -6.84 5.15 8.34
CA PHE A 37 -6.99 5.36 9.78
C PHE A 37 -7.57 4.13 10.46
N ASP A 38 -8.59 3.53 9.88
CA ASP A 38 -9.25 2.35 10.41
C ASP A 38 -8.30 1.16 10.62
N THR A 39 -7.27 1.00 9.77
CA THR A 39 -6.26 -0.05 9.92
C THR A 39 -5.37 0.11 11.14
N THR A 40 -5.19 1.32 11.64
CA THR A 40 -4.23 1.64 12.70
C THR A 40 -4.89 2.10 14.00
N ILE A 41 -6.07 2.73 13.93
CA ILE A 41 -6.75 3.30 15.09
C ILE A 41 -7.28 2.21 16.05
N VAL A 42 -7.73 1.07 15.52
CA VAL A 42 -8.32 -0.04 16.30
C VAL A 42 -7.25 -0.76 17.15
N SER A 43 -5.98 -0.75 16.72
CA SER A 43 -4.90 -1.41 17.45
C SER A 43 -4.68 -0.85 18.86
N VAL A 44 -5.04 0.41 19.11
CA VAL A 44 -4.93 1.06 20.42
C VAL A 44 -6.05 0.61 21.36
N ALA A 45 -7.21 0.20 20.82
CA ALA A 45 -8.41 -0.13 21.59
C ALA A 45 -8.51 -1.59 22.01
N LEU A 46 -7.55 -2.46 21.67
CA LEU A 46 -7.68 -3.91 21.88
C LEU A 46 -7.92 -4.29 23.35
N ASN A 47 -7.28 -3.59 24.29
CA ASN A 47 -7.47 -3.82 25.71
C ASN A 47 -8.85 -3.35 26.21
N ASP A 48 -9.33 -2.21 25.74
CA ASP A 48 -10.65 -1.68 26.11
C ASP A 48 -11.76 -2.56 25.53
N LEU A 49 -11.60 -3.00 24.28
CA LEU A 49 -12.51 -3.97 23.64
C LEU A 49 -12.55 -5.30 24.40
N SER A 50 -11.41 -5.79 24.93
CA SER A 50 -11.35 -7.02 25.71
C SER A 50 -12.15 -6.91 27.00
N LYS A 51 -12.09 -5.76 27.66
CA LYS A 51 -12.82 -5.50 28.90
C LYS A 51 -14.33 -5.29 28.63
N ASP A 52 -14.68 -4.45 27.67
CA ASP A 52 -16.07 -4.07 27.41
C ASP A 52 -16.90 -5.20 26.78
N LEU A 53 -16.27 -6.06 26.00
CA LEU A 53 -16.95 -7.19 25.35
C LEU A 53 -16.78 -8.51 26.08
N ASP A 54 -16.16 -8.46 27.27
CA ASP A 54 -15.88 -9.63 28.14
C ASP A 54 -15.31 -10.82 27.34
N ALA A 55 -14.26 -10.54 26.55
CA ALA A 55 -13.64 -11.51 25.66
C ALA A 55 -12.12 -11.55 25.81
N PRO A 56 -11.49 -12.74 25.73
CA PRO A 56 -10.04 -12.87 25.80
C PRO A 56 -9.35 -12.06 24.71
N LEU A 57 -8.18 -11.51 25.01
CA LEU A 57 -7.40 -10.68 24.08
C LEU A 57 -7.10 -11.42 22.76
N SER A 58 -6.87 -12.74 22.82
CA SER A 58 -6.69 -13.60 21.64
C SER A 58 -7.90 -13.59 20.70
N THR A 59 -9.12 -13.53 21.24
CA THR A 59 -10.35 -13.38 20.44
C THR A 59 -10.45 -11.96 19.86
N ILE A 60 -10.15 -10.93 20.66
CA ILE A 60 -10.22 -9.54 20.23
C ILE A 60 -9.20 -9.22 19.15
N GLN A 61 -8.03 -9.86 19.13
CA GLN A 61 -7.05 -9.70 18.04
C GLN A 61 -7.64 -10.02 16.68
N TRP A 62 -8.66 -10.90 16.59
CA TRP A 62 -9.38 -11.19 15.33
C TRP A 62 -10.14 -10.01 14.78
N VAL A 63 -10.47 -8.99 15.58
CA VAL A 63 -11.06 -7.72 15.10
C VAL A 63 -10.14 -7.04 14.09
N SER A 64 -8.83 -7.06 14.32
CA SER A 64 -7.83 -6.52 13.41
C SER A 64 -7.38 -7.54 12.35
N THR A 65 -7.08 -8.77 12.76
CA THR A 65 -6.60 -9.83 11.86
C THR A 65 -7.66 -10.19 10.82
N GLY A 66 -8.91 -10.38 11.24
CA GLY A 66 -10.02 -10.68 10.34
C GLY A 66 -10.26 -9.56 9.33
N TYR A 67 -10.23 -8.31 9.77
CA TYR A 67 -10.31 -7.16 8.86
C TYR A 67 -9.20 -7.19 7.81
N MET A 68 -7.95 -7.38 8.22
CA MET A 68 -6.81 -7.46 7.31
C MET A 68 -6.95 -8.61 6.31
N LEU A 69 -7.35 -9.80 6.76
CA LEU A 69 -7.59 -10.94 5.87
C LEU A 69 -8.68 -10.61 4.84
N ALA A 70 -9.78 -9.99 5.27
CA ALA A 70 -10.87 -9.58 4.37
C ALA A 70 -10.39 -8.54 3.33
N VAL A 71 -9.59 -7.56 3.74
CA VAL A 71 -8.93 -6.61 2.83
C VAL A 71 -8.13 -7.34 1.77
N PHE A 72 -7.34 -8.32 2.16
CA PHE A 72 -6.49 -9.07 1.22
C PHE A 72 -7.27 -9.91 0.22
N ILE A 73 -8.30 -10.61 0.71
CA ILE A 73 -9.16 -11.44 -0.13
C ILE A 73 -9.81 -10.63 -1.26
N THR A 74 -10.08 -9.35 -1.02
CA THR A 74 -10.80 -8.51 -1.99
C THR A 74 -9.90 -7.77 -2.96
N ILE A 75 -8.60 -7.61 -2.68
CA ILE A 75 -7.66 -6.93 -3.58
C ILE A 75 -7.72 -7.47 -5.02
N PRO A 76 -7.66 -8.79 -5.27
CA PRO A 76 -7.70 -9.34 -6.63
C PRO A 76 -9.02 -9.08 -7.37
N LEU A 77 -10.10 -8.86 -6.63
CA LEU A 77 -11.42 -8.59 -7.23
C LEU A 77 -11.56 -7.18 -7.79
N ALA A 78 -10.65 -6.25 -7.43
CA ALA A 78 -10.78 -4.84 -7.77
C ALA A 78 -10.81 -4.61 -9.30
N GLY A 79 -9.96 -5.30 -10.06
CA GLY A 79 -9.91 -5.18 -11.53
C GLY A 79 -11.18 -5.67 -12.21
N TRP A 80 -11.64 -6.88 -11.85
CA TRP A 80 -12.90 -7.43 -12.36
C TRP A 80 -14.10 -6.54 -12.00
N ALA A 81 -14.19 -6.11 -10.75
CA ALA A 81 -15.28 -5.27 -10.29
C ALA A 81 -15.28 -3.91 -11.00
N GLN A 82 -14.10 -3.33 -11.28
CA GLN A 82 -13.96 -2.09 -12.03
C GLN A 82 -14.42 -2.26 -13.49
N SER A 83 -14.02 -3.33 -14.16
CA SER A 83 -14.41 -3.58 -15.55
C SER A 83 -15.93 -3.78 -15.71
N ARG A 84 -16.61 -4.25 -14.64
CA ARG A 84 -18.06 -4.51 -14.66
C ARG A 84 -18.91 -3.32 -14.22
N LEU A 85 -18.47 -2.58 -13.22
CA LEU A 85 -19.23 -1.51 -12.58
C LEU A 85 -18.78 -0.10 -13.01
N GLY A 86 -17.59 0.03 -13.59
CA GLY A 86 -16.89 1.29 -13.76
C GLY A 86 -16.26 1.79 -12.46
N GLY A 87 -15.21 2.57 -12.55
CA GLY A 87 -14.43 2.98 -11.40
C GLY A 87 -15.18 3.91 -10.46
N ARG A 88 -15.93 4.90 -11.01
CA ARG A 88 -16.75 5.80 -10.19
C ARG A 88 -17.80 5.06 -9.37
N HIS A 89 -18.55 4.16 -10.00
CA HIS A 89 -19.61 3.43 -9.31
C HIS A 89 -19.02 2.47 -8.27
N LEU A 90 -17.99 1.74 -8.64
CA LEU A 90 -17.29 0.84 -7.72
C LEU A 90 -16.73 1.58 -6.51
N TRP A 91 -16.14 2.77 -6.69
CA TRP A 91 -15.65 3.61 -5.60
C TRP A 91 -16.76 3.97 -4.61
N ILE A 92 -17.90 4.41 -5.12
CA ILE A 92 -19.08 4.78 -4.29
C ILE A 92 -19.63 3.56 -3.55
N VAL A 93 -19.72 2.39 -4.20
CA VAL A 93 -20.18 1.14 -3.59
C VAL A 93 -19.21 0.67 -2.50
N ALA A 94 -17.91 0.74 -2.76
CA ALA A 94 -16.88 0.38 -1.78
C ALA A 94 -16.93 1.31 -0.55
N LEU A 95 -17.04 2.63 -0.74
CA LEU A 95 -17.23 3.58 0.36
C LEU A 95 -18.51 3.32 1.14
N GLY A 96 -19.62 3.01 0.46
CA GLY A 96 -20.88 2.68 1.09
C GLY A 96 -20.81 1.39 1.91
N GLY A 97 -20.19 0.34 1.36
CA GLY A 97 -19.95 -0.92 2.08
C GLY A 97 -19.03 -0.74 3.28
N PHE A 98 -17.95 0.04 3.13
CA PHE A 98 -17.03 0.37 4.22
C PHE A 98 -17.73 1.17 5.32
N LEU A 99 -18.55 2.17 4.97
CA LEU A 99 -19.36 2.94 5.90
C LEU A 99 -20.38 2.06 6.63
N GLY A 100 -21.09 1.20 5.90
CA GLY A 100 -22.05 0.27 6.49
C GLY A 100 -21.36 -0.68 7.48
N GLY A 101 -20.22 -1.28 7.10
CA GLY A 101 -19.43 -2.12 7.99
C GLY A 101 -18.92 -1.36 9.22
N SER A 102 -18.53 -0.09 9.06
CA SER A 102 -18.08 0.77 10.15
C SER A 102 -19.22 1.06 11.15
N ILE A 103 -20.40 1.42 10.66
CA ILE A 103 -21.58 1.64 11.52
C ILE A 103 -21.96 0.36 12.26
N LEU A 104 -22.00 -0.77 11.56
CA LEU A 104 -22.27 -2.07 12.18
C LEU A 104 -21.24 -2.42 13.26
N SER A 105 -19.94 -2.17 13.01
CA SER A 105 -18.87 -2.36 13.98
C SER A 105 -19.07 -1.51 15.23
N ALA A 106 -19.48 -0.25 15.08
CA ALA A 106 -19.80 0.63 16.20
C ALA A 106 -21.01 0.14 17.02
N LEU A 107 -21.95 -0.55 16.37
CA LEU A 107 -23.15 -1.11 16.99
C LEU A 107 -22.98 -2.55 17.49
N ALA A 108 -21.76 -3.10 17.44
CA ALA A 108 -21.51 -4.47 17.88
C ALA A 108 -21.83 -4.65 19.38
N TRP A 109 -22.42 -5.80 19.69
CA TRP A 109 -22.87 -6.16 21.05
C TRP A 109 -22.04 -7.25 21.72
N ASN A 110 -21.17 -7.93 20.97
CA ASN A 110 -20.17 -8.88 21.47
C ASN A 110 -18.99 -8.99 20.49
N ALA A 111 -17.94 -9.69 20.89
CA ALA A 111 -16.71 -9.87 20.11
C ALA A 111 -16.99 -10.54 18.74
N ALA A 112 -17.85 -11.56 18.70
CA ALA A 112 -18.16 -12.29 17.47
C ALA A 112 -18.86 -11.38 16.44
N SER A 113 -19.85 -10.58 16.87
CA SER A 113 -20.54 -9.62 15.98
C SER A 113 -19.57 -8.57 15.46
N LEU A 114 -18.66 -8.06 16.31
CA LEU A 114 -17.65 -7.10 15.92
C LEU A 114 -16.71 -7.69 14.86
N ILE A 115 -16.23 -8.91 15.06
CA ILE A 115 -15.34 -9.60 14.09
C ILE A 115 -16.06 -9.76 12.74
N VAL A 116 -17.32 -10.21 12.72
CA VAL A 116 -18.09 -10.37 11.48
C VAL A 116 -18.28 -9.02 10.77
N PHE A 117 -18.61 -7.97 11.49
CA PHE A 117 -18.77 -6.65 10.90
C PHE A 117 -17.44 -6.07 10.38
N ARG A 118 -16.35 -6.36 11.04
CA ARG A 118 -14.99 -6.03 10.57
C ARG A 118 -14.61 -6.78 9.29
N LEU A 119 -15.02 -8.05 9.16
CA LEU A 119 -14.84 -8.78 7.89
C LEU A 119 -15.59 -8.08 6.75
N VAL A 120 -16.86 -7.70 6.96
CA VAL A 120 -17.66 -6.97 5.96
C VAL A 120 -17.01 -5.63 5.59
N GLN A 121 -16.55 -4.88 6.58
CA GLN A 121 -15.85 -3.62 6.38
C GLN A 121 -14.55 -3.81 5.60
N GLY A 122 -13.77 -4.85 5.93
CA GLY A 122 -12.53 -5.20 5.23
C GLY A 122 -12.73 -5.59 3.78
N LEU A 123 -13.78 -6.35 3.47
CA LEU A 123 -14.14 -6.69 2.07
C LEU A 123 -14.38 -5.44 1.22
N ALA A 124 -15.02 -4.42 1.75
CA ALA A 124 -15.21 -3.15 1.05
C ALA A 124 -13.91 -2.33 0.97
N GLY A 125 -13.17 -2.23 2.07
CA GLY A 125 -11.91 -1.47 2.16
C GLY A 125 -10.80 -1.99 1.25
N GLY A 126 -10.74 -3.32 1.03
CA GLY A 126 -9.70 -3.97 0.22
C GLY A 126 -9.70 -3.57 -1.25
N ILE A 127 -10.87 -3.21 -1.80
CA ILE A 127 -10.99 -2.72 -3.18
C ILE A 127 -10.45 -1.29 -3.32
N MET A 128 -10.55 -0.47 -2.27
CA MET A 128 -10.37 0.98 -2.38
C MET A 128 -8.93 1.37 -2.75
N MET A 129 -7.92 0.74 -2.16
CA MET A 129 -6.53 1.09 -2.45
C MET A 129 -6.10 0.77 -3.90
N PRO A 130 -6.25 -0.46 -4.41
CA PRO A 130 -5.89 -0.75 -5.79
C PRO A 130 -6.71 0.08 -6.78
N LEU A 131 -8.01 0.29 -6.51
CA LEU A 131 -8.86 1.11 -7.36
C LEU A 131 -8.41 2.57 -7.40
N MET A 132 -7.99 3.15 -6.27
CA MET A 132 -7.43 4.51 -6.22
C MET A 132 -6.19 4.64 -7.13
N TYR A 133 -5.25 3.69 -7.03
CA TYR A 133 -4.06 3.68 -7.89
C TYR A 133 -4.44 3.55 -9.36
N THR A 134 -5.31 2.60 -9.68
CA THR A 134 -5.78 2.37 -11.05
C THR A 134 -6.40 3.62 -11.66
N LEU A 135 -7.39 4.21 -10.99
CA LEU A 135 -8.11 5.38 -11.50
C LEU A 135 -7.19 6.58 -11.73
N LEU A 136 -6.27 6.83 -10.80
CA LEU A 136 -5.33 7.94 -10.93
C LEU A 136 -4.28 7.70 -12.01
N MET A 137 -3.78 6.47 -12.15
CA MET A 137 -2.84 6.16 -13.22
C MET A 137 -3.48 6.21 -14.60
N GLN A 138 -4.70 5.72 -14.73
CA GLN A 138 -5.48 5.84 -15.96
C GLN A 138 -5.73 7.31 -16.34
N ALA A 139 -6.01 8.19 -15.36
CA ALA A 139 -6.22 9.61 -15.60
C ALA A 139 -4.94 10.36 -16.02
N THR A 140 -3.75 9.90 -15.62
CA THR A 140 -2.48 10.56 -15.97
C THR A 140 -2.06 10.36 -17.42
N LYS A 141 -2.57 9.34 -18.08
CA LYS A 141 -2.17 8.96 -19.46
C LYS A 141 -0.64 8.88 -19.61
N GLY A 142 0.06 8.35 -18.60
CA GLY A 142 1.52 8.20 -18.60
C GLY A 142 2.31 9.49 -18.32
N ARG A 143 1.66 10.61 -17.96
CA ARG A 143 2.31 11.91 -17.72
C ARG A 143 2.32 12.23 -16.22
N ASN A 144 3.39 12.87 -15.73
CA ASN A 144 3.53 13.30 -14.33
C ASN A 144 3.28 12.19 -13.29
N ILE A 145 3.61 10.93 -13.61
CA ILE A 145 3.39 9.76 -12.75
C ILE A 145 3.99 9.97 -11.37
N GLY A 146 5.23 10.49 -11.29
CA GLY A 146 5.92 10.73 -10.03
C GLY A 146 5.19 11.70 -9.11
N LYS A 147 4.65 12.80 -9.66
CA LYS A 147 3.89 13.78 -8.87
C LYS A 147 2.58 13.18 -8.35
N VAL A 148 1.89 12.43 -9.19
CA VAL A 148 0.62 11.78 -8.81
C VAL A 148 0.87 10.68 -7.78
N MET A 149 1.92 9.87 -7.96
CA MET A 149 2.33 8.88 -6.94
C MET A 149 2.65 9.53 -5.59
N ALA A 150 3.36 10.66 -5.60
CA ALA A 150 3.65 11.40 -4.38
C ALA A 150 2.37 11.83 -3.63
N ILE A 151 1.34 12.22 -4.37
CA ILE A 151 0.05 12.64 -3.79
C ILE A 151 -0.72 11.44 -3.23
N ILE A 152 -0.81 10.34 -3.99
CA ILE A 152 -1.55 9.13 -3.60
C ILE A 152 -1.00 8.52 -2.30
N THR A 153 0.31 8.60 -2.10
CA THR A 153 0.94 8.03 -0.92
C THR A 153 0.77 8.88 0.36
N VAL A 154 0.19 10.09 0.29
CA VAL A 154 -0.08 10.93 1.48
C VAL A 154 -0.92 10.19 2.54
N PRO A 155 -2.06 9.57 2.23
CA PRO A 155 -2.85 8.84 3.23
C PRO A 155 -2.05 7.75 3.94
N THR A 156 -1.30 6.96 3.17
CA THR A 156 -0.58 5.80 3.70
C THR A 156 0.54 6.16 4.70
N ALA A 157 1.07 7.40 4.66
CA ALA A 157 2.03 7.84 5.67
C ALA A 157 1.35 8.49 6.88
N LEU A 158 0.17 9.06 6.70
CA LEU A 158 -0.56 9.67 7.82
C LEU A 158 -1.15 8.63 8.77
N GLY A 159 -1.59 7.48 8.25
CA GLY A 159 -2.21 6.43 9.04
C GLY A 159 -1.40 5.98 10.25
N PRO A 160 -0.17 5.49 10.07
CA PRO A 160 0.66 5.01 11.17
C PRO A 160 1.00 6.07 12.22
N VAL A 161 0.99 7.35 11.83
CA VAL A 161 1.33 8.47 12.74
C VAL A 161 0.09 8.97 13.46
N LEU A 162 -0.97 9.29 12.70
CA LEU A 162 -2.17 9.90 13.24
C LEU A 162 -3.14 8.87 13.83
N GLY A 163 -3.13 7.61 13.36
CA GLY A 163 -4.05 6.59 13.82
C GLY A 163 -3.97 6.35 15.33
N PRO A 164 -2.80 6.00 15.90
CA PRO A 164 -2.65 5.82 17.33
C PRO A 164 -2.97 7.08 18.17
N VAL A 165 -2.60 8.27 17.64
CA VAL A 165 -2.87 9.55 18.33
C VAL A 165 -4.37 9.83 18.37
N LEU A 166 -5.05 9.69 17.23
CA LEU A 166 -6.50 9.88 17.15
C LEU A 166 -7.25 8.80 17.94
N GLY A 167 -6.77 7.55 17.89
CA GLY A 167 -7.34 6.44 18.67
C GLY A 167 -7.25 6.68 20.17
N GLY A 168 -6.08 7.05 20.65
CA GLY A 168 -5.87 7.38 22.06
C GLY A 168 -6.70 8.58 22.51
N LEU A 169 -6.80 9.63 21.69
CA LEU A 169 -7.62 10.79 21.98
C LEU A 169 -9.11 10.44 22.06
N ILE A 170 -9.60 9.62 21.12
CA ILE A 170 -11.01 9.17 21.10
C ILE A 170 -11.32 8.35 22.35
N LEU A 171 -10.45 7.39 22.71
CA LEU A 171 -10.63 6.55 23.91
C LEU A 171 -10.55 7.36 25.22
N TYR A 172 -9.81 8.46 25.21
CA TYR A 172 -9.76 9.38 26.35
C TYR A 172 -11.05 10.20 26.52
N LEU A 173 -11.66 10.62 25.40
CA LEU A 173 -12.84 11.51 25.39
C LEU A 173 -14.18 10.77 25.31
N ALA A 174 -14.17 9.54 24.83
CA ALA A 174 -15.37 8.79 24.47
C ALA A 174 -15.15 7.28 24.52
N ASP A 175 -16.16 6.51 24.13
CA ASP A 175 -16.15 5.04 24.04
C ASP A 175 -15.44 4.57 22.75
N TRP A 176 -14.96 3.31 22.72
CA TRP A 176 -14.34 2.66 21.57
C TRP A 176 -15.22 2.64 20.30
N ARG A 177 -16.54 2.73 20.44
CA ARG A 177 -17.47 2.82 19.30
C ARG A 177 -17.20 4.02 18.40
N TRP A 178 -16.69 5.11 18.95
CA TRP A 178 -16.35 6.32 18.21
C TRP A 178 -15.14 6.14 17.29
N LEU A 179 -14.32 5.11 17.52
CA LEU A 179 -13.25 4.73 16.60
C LEU A 179 -13.77 4.32 15.22
N PHE A 180 -15.00 3.82 15.18
CA PHE A 180 -15.69 3.46 13.93
C PHE A 180 -16.52 4.63 13.38
N PHE A 181 -17.17 5.41 14.24
CA PHE A 181 -17.94 6.57 13.79
C PHE A 181 -17.09 7.65 13.12
N ILE A 182 -15.81 7.75 13.42
CA ILE A 182 -14.88 8.69 12.75
C ILE A 182 -14.83 8.48 11.23
N ASN A 183 -15.13 7.29 10.73
CA ASN A 183 -15.15 6.98 9.31
C ASN A 183 -16.33 7.61 8.56
N ILE A 184 -17.41 7.96 9.27
CA ILE A 184 -18.64 8.50 8.67
C ILE A 184 -18.38 9.77 7.84
N PRO A 185 -17.75 10.84 8.38
CA PRO A 185 -17.50 12.04 7.61
C PRO A 185 -16.61 11.80 6.39
N PHE A 186 -15.56 10.96 6.51
CA PHE A 186 -14.70 10.64 5.37
C PHE A 186 -15.45 9.91 4.26
N CYS A 187 -16.30 8.94 4.61
CA CYS A 187 -17.07 8.19 3.62
C CYS A 187 -18.14 9.07 2.96
N LEU A 188 -18.89 9.86 3.73
CA LEU A 188 -19.95 10.72 3.18
C LEU A 188 -19.37 11.80 2.27
N VAL A 189 -18.31 12.51 2.70
CA VAL A 189 -17.64 13.51 1.89
C VAL A 189 -16.98 12.87 0.68
N GLY A 190 -16.33 11.70 0.86
CA GLY A 190 -15.75 10.92 -0.23
C GLY A 190 -16.76 10.51 -1.30
N MET A 191 -17.94 10.02 -0.91
CA MET A 191 -19.03 9.67 -1.83
C MET A 191 -19.59 10.90 -2.56
N TRP A 192 -19.76 12.01 -1.85
CA TRP A 192 -20.24 13.26 -2.44
C TRP A 192 -19.26 13.81 -3.47
N LEU A 193 -17.97 13.87 -3.12
CA LEU A 193 -16.91 14.28 -4.03
C LEU A 193 -16.79 13.34 -5.24
N ALA A 194 -16.93 12.03 -5.02
CA ALA A 194 -16.86 11.03 -6.09
C ALA A 194 -17.97 11.24 -7.14
N ARG A 195 -19.19 11.54 -6.68
CA ARG A 195 -20.30 11.87 -7.58
C ARG A 195 -20.05 13.12 -8.43
N ARG A 196 -19.30 14.09 -7.90
CA ARG A 196 -19.00 15.36 -8.58
C ARG A 196 -17.76 15.32 -9.49
N ASN A 197 -16.71 14.66 -9.04
CA ASN A 197 -15.38 14.81 -9.62
C ASN A 197 -14.89 13.60 -10.43
N LEU A 198 -15.46 12.39 -10.19
CA LEU A 198 -15.09 11.22 -10.97
C LEU A 198 -15.90 11.15 -12.26
N PRO A 199 -15.27 10.88 -13.41
CA PRO A 199 -15.96 10.67 -14.66
C PRO A 199 -16.87 9.44 -14.56
N ASP A 200 -17.99 9.44 -15.29
CA ASP A 200 -18.83 8.26 -15.42
C ASP A 200 -18.21 7.35 -16.50
N ASP A 201 -17.54 6.32 -16.06
CA ASP A 201 -16.80 5.34 -16.84
C ASP A 201 -17.51 3.98 -16.89
N ARG A 202 -18.84 3.98 -16.74
CA ARG A 202 -19.62 2.75 -16.85
C ARG A 202 -19.48 2.13 -18.23
N PRO A 203 -19.31 0.80 -18.31
CA PRO A 203 -19.28 0.11 -19.59
C PRO A 203 -20.56 0.39 -20.38
N ALA A 204 -20.42 0.72 -21.67
CA ALA A 204 -21.56 0.99 -22.54
C ALA A 204 -22.48 -0.24 -22.60
N PRO A 205 -23.83 -0.04 -22.75
CA PRO A 205 -24.75 -1.14 -22.96
C PRO A 205 -24.34 -1.96 -24.18
N GLY A 206 -24.14 -3.28 -23.99
CA GLY A 206 -23.72 -4.18 -25.07
C GLY A 206 -22.22 -4.54 -25.07
N HIS A 207 -21.38 -3.94 -24.23
CA HIS A 207 -20.02 -4.42 -24.03
C HIS A 207 -20.02 -5.85 -23.48
N PRO A 208 -19.17 -6.76 -23.98
CA PRO A 208 -19.05 -8.11 -23.46
C PRO A 208 -18.67 -8.02 -21.96
N ARG A 209 -19.55 -8.56 -21.11
CA ARG A 209 -19.32 -8.58 -19.67
C ARG A 209 -18.19 -9.54 -19.35
N VAL A 210 -17.10 -9.06 -18.79
CA VAL A 210 -16.01 -9.90 -18.28
C VAL A 210 -16.60 -10.89 -17.26
N ARG A 211 -16.42 -12.19 -17.52
CA ARG A 211 -16.89 -13.23 -16.62
C ARG A 211 -15.98 -13.28 -15.39
N LEU A 212 -16.58 -13.48 -14.21
CA LEU A 212 -15.79 -13.70 -13.01
C LEU A 212 -15.04 -15.04 -13.13
N ASP A 213 -13.75 -15.01 -12.96
CA ASP A 213 -12.94 -16.21 -12.81
C ASP A 213 -13.16 -16.82 -11.42
N ALA A 214 -14.25 -17.60 -11.27
CA ALA A 214 -14.61 -18.21 -9.99
C ALA A 214 -13.52 -19.20 -9.51
N VAL A 215 -12.84 -19.90 -10.43
CA VAL A 215 -11.75 -20.83 -10.08
C VAL A 215 -10.54 -20.03 -9.60
N GLY A 216 -10.15 -18.98 -10.34
CA GLY A 216 -9.09 -18.09 -9.91
C GLY A 216 -9.37 -17.46 -8.55
N LEU A 217 -10.62 -17.04 -8.29
CA LEU A 217 -11.04 -16.48 -7.01
C LEU A 217 -10.89 -17.51 -5.87
N LEU A 218 -11.38 -18.75 -6.08
CA LEU A 218 -11.30 -19.82 -5.09
C LEU A 218 -9.87 -20.30 -4.81
N LEU A 219 -8.95 -20.10 -5.74
CA LEU A 219 -7.54 -20.43 -5.55
C LEU A 219 -6.77 -19.26 -4.92
N LEU A 220 -6.92 -18.05 -5.47
CA LEU A 220 -6.08 -16.90 -5.10
C LEU A 220 -6.46 -16.32 -3.74
N CYS A 221 -7.76 -16.11 -3.47
CA CYS A 221 -8.19 -15.47 -2.22
C CYS A 221 -7.95 -16.33 -0.98
N PRO A 222 -8.34 -17.63 -0.93
CA PRO A 222 -7.97 -18.51 0.17
C PRO A 222 -6.45 -18.73 0.24
N GLY A 223 -5.74 -18.74 -0.91
CA GLY A 223 -4.29 -18.83 -0.97
C GLY A 223 -3.62 -17.67 -0.23
N PHE A 224 -4.01 -16.44 -0.50
CA PHE A 224 -3.51 -15.27 0.22
C PHE A 224 -3.92 -15.27 1.69
N ALA A 225 -5.17 -15.62 2.00
CA ALA A 225 -5.62 -15.72 3.37
C ALA A 225 -4.78 -16.73 4.17
N ALA A 226 -4.51 -17.89 3.60
CA ALA A 226 -3.70 -18.94 4.22
C ALA A 226 -2.24 -18.50 4.41
N LEU A 227 -1.63 -17.83 3.41
CA LEU A 227 -0.28 -17.28 3.53
C LEU A 227 -0.18 -16.27 4.68
N LEU A 228 -1.09 -15.31 4.72
CA LEU A 228 -1.07 -14.27 5.74
C LEU A 228 -1.40 -14.82 7.13
N TYR A 229 -2.36 -15.74 7.20
CA TYR A 229 -2.68 -16.42 8.46
C TYR A 229 -1.49 -17.23 8.97
N GLY A 230 -0.84 -18.02 8.11
CA GLY A 230 0.35 -18.77 8.49
C GLY A 230 1.48 -17.85 8.98
N LEU A 231 1.72 -16.73 8.30
CA LEU A 231 2.71 -15.75 8.72
C LEU A 231 2.33 -15.05 10.03
N SER A 232 1.04 -14.81 10.29
CA SER A 232 0.58 -14.19 11.54
C SER A 232 0.68 -15.11 12.76
N GLN A 233 0.80 -16.44 12.56
CA GLN A 233 0.98 -17.42 13.63
C GLN A 233 2.45 -17.64 14.00
N VAL A 234 3.35 -16.98 13.29
CA VAL A 234 4.79 -17.05 13.59
C VAL A 234 5.06 -16.23 14.83
N ASP A 235 5.50 -16.89 15.88
CA ASP A 235 6.03 -16.25 17.10
C ASP A 235 7.36 -16.94 17.52
N GLY A 236 8.00 -16.44 18.56
CA GLY A 236 9.29 -16.99 19.01
C GLY A 236 9.20 -18.39 19.62
N SER A 237 8.02 -18.79 20.08
CA SER A 237 7.78 -20.12 20.67
C SER A 237 7.44 -21.15 19.60
N THR A 238 6.68 -20.78 18.58
CA THR A 238 6.24 -21.68 17.51
C THR A 238 7.27 -21.76 16.37
N GLY A 239 7.98 -20.69 16.09
CA GLY A 239 8.94 -20.60 14.96
C GLY A 239 8.29 -20.91 13.61
N PHE A 240 9.09 -20.97 12.55
CA PHE A 240 8.59 -21.33 11.19
C PHE A 240 8.31 -22.83 11.01
N ALA A 241 8.85 -23.70 11.88
CA ALA A 241 8.77 -25.16 11.70
C ALA A 241 7.51 -25.79 12.31
N SER A 242 6.67 -25.02 13.01
CA SER A 242 5.44 -25.57 13.61
C SER A 242 4.38 -25.89 12.56
N ALA A 243 3.57 -26.93 12.82
CA ALA A 243 2.46 -27.31 11.95
C ALA A 243 1.44 -26.17 11.80
N GLN A 244 1.23 -25.37 12.84
CA GLN A 244 0.32 -24.22 12.82
C GLN A 244 0.75 -23.12 11.83
N VAL A 245 2.05 -23.00 11.55
CA VAL A 245 2.63 -22.10 10.56
C VAL A 245 2.77 -22.78 9.21
N LEU A 246 3.38 -23.98 9.17
CA LEU A 246 3.73 -24.66 7.92
C LEU A 246 2.49 -25.08 7.12
N VAL A 247 1.45 -25.61 7.78
CA VAL A 247 0.25 -26.08 7.08
C VAL A 247 -0.45 -24.95 6.33
N PRO A 248 -0.77 -23.80 6.94
CA PRO A 248 -1.34 -22.67 6.20
C PRO A 248 -0.39 -22.10 5.15
N LEU A 249 0.92 -21.99 5.41
CA LEU A 249 1.88 -21.51 4.43
C LEU A 249 1.98 -22.40 3.19
N LEU A 250 2.12 -23.71 3.38
CA LEU A 250 2.20 -24.66 2.27
C LEU A 250 0.88 -24.73 1.50
N THR A 251 -0.25 -24.70 2.21
CA THR A 251 -1.58 -24.63 1.59
C THR A 251 -1.72 -23.35 0.77
N GLY A 252 -1.32 -22.21 1.32
CA GLY A 252 -1.36 -20.94 0.63
C GLY A 252 -0.45 -20.91 -0.61
N LEU A 253 0.77 -21.42 -0.50
CA LEU A 253 1.69 -21.56 -1.64
C LEU A 253 1.15 -22.50 -2.72
N ALA A 254 0.55 -23.62 -2.33
CA ALA A 254 -0.06 -24.58 -3.26
C ALA A 254 -1.25 -23.95 -4.01
N LEU A 255 -2.10 -23.21 -3.30
CA LEU A 255 -3.26 -22.52 -3.89
C LEU A 255 -2.83 -21.39 -4.83
N VAL A 256 -1.85 -20.56 -4.45
CA VAL A 256 -1.31 -19.49 -5.31
C VAL A 256 -0.57 -20.07 -6.51
N GLY A 257 0.18 -21.17 -6.33
CA GLY A 257 0.81 -21.91 -7.42
C GLY A 257 -0.23 -22.50 -8.37
N GLY A 258 -1.30 -23.11 -7.83
CA GLY A 258 -2.45 -23.60 -8.60
C GLY A 258 -3.14 -22.47 -9.37
N PHE A 259 -3.34 -21.31 -8.76
CA PHE A 259 -3.85 -20.11 -9.46
C PHE A 259 -2.92 -19.68 -10.60
N THR A 260 -1.60 -19.66 -10.36
CA THR A 260 -0.62 -19.27 -11.39
C THR A 260 -0.68 -20.24 -12.58
N ALA A 261 -0.71 -21.54 -12.32
CA ALA A 261 -0.87 -22.55 -13.37
C ALA A 261 -2.18 -22.38 -14.12
N TRP A 262 -3.30 -22.18 -13.41
CA TRP A 262 -4.62 -21.94 -13.98
C TRP A 262 -4.64 -20.69 -14.87
N ALA A 263 -4.12 -19.55 -14.37
CA ALA A 263 -4.09 -18.27 -15.10
C ALA A 263 -3.22 -18.36 -16.37
N LEU A 264 -2.14 -19.14 -16.36
CA LEU A 264 -1.29 -19.35 -17.54
C LEU A 264 -1.99 -20.17 -18.64
N THR A 265 -2.95 -21.03 -18.30
CA THR A 265 -3.72 -21.81 -19.29
C THR A 265 -4.82 -20.97 -19.97
N ARG A 266 -5.23 -19.84 -19.37
CA ARG A 266 -6.28 -18.98 -19.89
C ARG A 266 -5.71 -17.78 -20.65
N ALA A 267 -6.29 -17.48 -21.82
CA ALA A 267 -5.78 -16.40 -22.69
C ALA A 267 -6.21 -14.99 -22.21
N THR A 268 -7.43 -14.82 -21.67
CA THR A 268 -8.01 -13.48 -21.45
C THR A 268 -8.93 -13.31 -20.23
N ASP A 269 -9.31 -14.38 -19.55
CA ASP A 269 -10.35 -14.36 -18.51
C ASP A 269 -9.83 -14.73 -17.11
N SER A 270 -8.55 -14.47 -16.79
CA SER A 270 -8.02 -14.69 -15.44
C SER A 270 -8.33 -13.50 -14.53
N LEU A 271 -8.52 -13.78 -13.23
CA LEU A 271 -8.79 -12.75 -12.20
C LEU A 271 -7.68 -11.70 -12.11
N VAL A 272 -6.43 -12.13 -12.29
CA VAL A 272 -5.23 -11.28 -12.40
C VAL A 272 -4.33 -11.90 -13.47
N ASP A 273 -3.88 -11.11 -14.42
CA ASP A 273 -3.00 -11.62 -15.47
C ASP A 273 -1.56 -11.76 -14.96
N VAL A 274 -1.18 -12.99 -14.60
CA VAL A 274 0.19 -13.30 -14.15
C VAL A 274 1.24 -13.10 -15.25
N ARG A 275 0.84 -12.99 -16.52
CA ARG A 275 1.76 -12.69 -17.63
C ARG A 275 2.33 -11.28 -17.53
N MET A 276 1.73 -10.42 -16.72
CA MET A 276 2.25 -9.10 -16.38
C MET A 276 3.68 -9.14 -15.81
N PHE A 277 4.11 -10.25 -15.20
CA PHE A 277 5.51 -10.45 -14.79
C PHE A 277 6.51 -10.54 -15.95
N ARG A 278 6.05 -10.68 -17.20
CA ARG A 278 6.90 -10.54 -18.41
C ARG A 278 7.33 -9.08 -18.64
N HIS A 279 6.51 -8.13 -18.21
CA HIS A 279 6.92 -6.72 -18.21
C HIS A 279 7.98 -6.51 -17.13
N ARG A 280 9.19 -6.15 -17.56
CA ARG A 280 10.31 -5.89 -16.64
C ARG A 280 9.96 -4.83 -15.60
N SER A 281 9.13 -3.84 -15.96
CA SER A 281 8.63 -2.81 -15.06
C SER A 281 7.83 -3.38 -13.90
N VAL A 282 6.87 -4.28 -14.18
CA VAL A 282 6.02 -4.91 -13.17
C VAL A 282 6.84 -5.87 -12.29
N ALA A 283 7.62 -6.77 -12.90
CA ALA A 283 8.43 -7.75 -12.17
C ALA A 283 9.42 -7.09 -11.20
N SER A 284 10.24 -6.15 -11.69
CA SER A 284 11.22 -5.46 -10.87
C SER A 284 10.58 -4.59 -9.77
N SER A 285 9.49 -3.90 -10.10
CA SER A 285 8.76 -3.08 -9.13
C SER A 285 8.11 -3.91 -8.04
N SER A 286 7.48 -5.03 -8.40
CA SER A 286 6.86 -5.95 -7.42
C SER A 286 7.89 -6.54 -6.47
N THR A 287 9.06 -6.94 -6.98
CA THR A 287 10.16 -7.44 -6.15
C THR A 287 10.66 -6.36 -5.18
N LEU A 288 10.85 -5.13 -5.66
CA LEU A 288 11.29 -4.03 -4.81
C LEU A 288 10.21 -3.60 -3.80
N LEU A 289 8.94 -3.64 -4.17
CA LEU A 289 7.84 -3.36 -3.25
C LEU A 289 7.68 -4.46 -2.20
N PHE A 290 7.95 -5.72 -2.54
CA PHE A 290 8.01 -6.82 -1.57
C PHE A 290 9.13 -6.55 -0.52
N LEU A 291 10.35 -6.26 -0.96
CA LEU A 291 11.46 -5.95 -0.06
C LEU A 291 11.23 -4.64 0.72
N GLY A 292 10.66 -3.64 0.07
CA GLY A 292 10.25 -2.40 0.72
C GLY A 292 9.14 -2.61 1.75
N GLY A 293 8.22 -3.54 1.50
CA GLY A 293 7.22 -3.98 2.45
C GLY A 293 7.86 -4.58 3.71
N ILE A 294 8.85 -5.47 3.55
CA ILE A 294 9.65 -6.01 4.66
C ILE A 294 10.22 -4.87 5.51
N SER A 295 10.88 -3.91 4.88
CA SER A 295 11.51 -2.79 5.59
C SER A 295 10.51 -1.87 6.27
N LEU A 296 9.39 -1.55 5.60
CA LEU A 296 8.34 -0.66 6.12
C LEU A 296 7.64 -1.27 7.34
N PHE A 297 7.04 -2.43 7.16
CA PHE A 297 6.22 -3.06 8.20
C PHE A 297 7.07 -3.68 9.31
N GLY A 298 8.26 -4.19 8.97
CA GLY A 298 9.23 -4.64 9.96
C GLY A 298 9.65 -3.55 10.92
N SER A 299 9.89 -2.34 10.43
CA SER A 299 10.21 -1.21 11.29
C SER A 299 9.01 -0.67 12.06
N MET A 300 7.80 -0.78 11.51
CA MET A 300 6.57 -0.46 12.26
C MET A 300 6.36 -1.37 13.47
N LEU A 301 6.95 -2.58 13.44
CA LEU A 301 6.97 -3.49 14.58
C LEU A 301 8.14 -3.18 15.53
N LEU A 302 9.37 -3.16 15.02
CA LEU A 302 10.58 -3.08 15.85
C LEU A 302 10.71 -1.76 16.60
N LEU A 303 10.44 -0.62 15.96
CA LEU A 303 10.68 0.69 16.57
C LEU A 303 9.79 0.96 17.78
N PRO A 304 8.45 0.76 17.74
CA PRO A 304 7.62 0.93 18.93
C PRO A 304 7.99 -0.03 20.05
N LEU A 305 8.32 -1.30 19.72
CA LEU A 305 8.75 -2.28 20.72
C LEU A 305 10.06 -1.88 21.37
N TYR A 306 11.04 -1.40 20.60
CA TYR A 306 12.31 -0.88 21.13
C TYR A 306 12.07 0.27 22.12
N PHE A 307 11.28 1.29 21.75
CA PHE A 307 10.98 2.41 22.62
C PHE A 307 10.25 2.00 23.90
N GLN A 308 9.35 1.02 23.81
CA GLN A 308 8.59 0.56 24.97
C GLN A 308 9.42 -0.38 25.87
N GLN A 309 10.09 -1.39 25.31
CA GLN A 309 10.74 -2.44 26.08
C GLN A 309 12.15 -2.06 26.55
N VAL A 310 12.93 -1.35 25.74
CA VAL A 310 14.31 -0.97 26.06
C VAL A 310 14.35 0.38 26.80
N ARG A 311 13.54 1.35 26.34
CA ARG A 311 13.56 2.70 26.89
C ARG A 311 12.44 2.99 27.90
N GLY A 312 11.55 2.04 28.14
CA GLY A 312 10.45 2.19 29.09
C GLY A 312 9.41 3.26 28.69
N ALA A 313 9.36 3.66 27.41
CA ALA A 313 8.41 4.65 26.96
C ALA A 313 6.98 4.12 27.04
N THR A 314 6.03 4.97 27.39
CA THR A 314 4.61 4.62 27.29
C THR A 314 4.23 4.39 25.82
N PRO A 315 3.15 3.66 25.52
CA PRO A 315 2.69 3.49 24.12
C PRO A 315 2.49 4.82 23.39
N LEU A 316 1.96 5.83 24.07
CA LEU A 316 1.82 7.18 23.52
C LEU A 316 3.19 7.83 23.29
N GLY A 317 4.12 7.72 24.24
CA GLY A 317 5.47 8.25 24.12
C GLY A 317 6.22 7.62 22.93
N ALA A 318 6.13 6.29 22.77
CA ALA A 318 6.69 5.60 21.60
C ALA A 318 6.10 6.10 20.29
N GLY A 319 4.78 6.33 20.24
CA GLY A 319 4.10 6.90 19.08
C GLY A 319 4.61 8.31 18.73
N LEU A 320 4.79 9.17 19.74
CA LEU A 320 5.30 10.53 19.56
C LEU A 320 6.75 10.54 19.05
N LEU A 321 7.59 9.62 19.54
CA LEU A 321 8.97 9.46 19.06
C LEU A 321 9.05 9.01 17.60
N LEU A 322 8.00 8.42 17.05
CA LEU A 322 7.92 8.02 15.63
C LEU A 322 7.41 9.13 14.69
N ILE A 323 6.87 10.24 15.22
CA ILE A 323 6.39 11.37 14.41
C ILE A 323 7.46 11.87 13.41
N PRO A 324 8.75 12.04 13.77
CA PRO A 324 9.76 12.50 12.82
C PRO A 324 9.89 11.60 11.59
N GLN A 325 9.74 10.28 11.73
CA GLN A 325 9.74 9.36 10.58
C GLN A 325 8.55 9.63 9.65
N GLY A 326 7.36 9.84 10.19
CA GLY A 326 6.17 10.19 9.42
C GLY A 326 6.32 11.53 8.69
N VAL A 327 6.83 12.55 9.37
CA VAL A 327 7.12 13.87 8.77
C VAL A 327 8.16 13.73 7.66
N GLY A 328 9.24 12.97 7.88
CA GLY A 328 10.24 12.68 6.85
C GLY A 328 9.64 12.02 5.62
N ALA A 329 8.75 11.04 5.80
CA ALA A 329 8.04 10.38 4.71
C ALA A 329 7.12 11.34 3.93
N LEU A 330 6.54 12.35 4.57
CA LEU A 330 5.78 13.41 3.90
C LEU A 330 6.69 14.33 3.08
N VAL A 331 7.83 14.74 3.63
CA VAL A 331 8.84 15.57 2.92
C VAL A 331 9.37 14.85 1.69
N ALA A 332 9.64 13.54 1.81
CA ALA A 332 10.11 12.71 0.70
C ALA A 332 9.22 12.78 -0.53
N ARG A 333 7.93 12.95 -0.35
CA ARG A 333 6.95 12.92 -1.44
C ARG A 333 7.10 14.08 -2.40
N GLY A 334 7.30 15.28 -1.85
CA GLY A 334 7.59 16.45 -2.68
C GLY A 334 8.90 16.35 -3.45
N LEU A 335 9.90 15.74 -2.85
CA LEU A 335 11.23 15.55 -3.44
C LEU A 335 11.23 14.37 -4.43
N ALA A 336 10.82 13.19 -4.00
CA ALA A 336 10.89 11.97 -4.81
C ALA A 336 10.06 12.08 -6.09
N GLY A 337 8.87 12.67 -6.02
CA GLY A 337 8.03 12.88 -7.21
C GLY A 337 8.72 13.75 -8.26
N ARG A 338 9.36 14.88 -7.83
CA ARG A 338 10.08 15.78 -8.75
C ARG A 338 11.32 15.12 -9.34
N TYR A 339 12.09 14.40 -8.51
CA TYR A 339 13.30 13.72 -8.97
C TYR A 339 12.98 12.53 -9.86
N MET A 340 11.91 11.78 -9.57
CA MET A 340 11.48 10.65 -10.40
C MET A 340 11.16 11.08 -11.83
N ASP A 341 10.51 12.24 -12.01
CA ASP A 341 10.19 12.77 -13.34
C ASP A 341 11.45 13.32 -14.07
N ARG A 342 12.54 13.64 -13.34
CA ARG A 342 13.79 14.21 -13.91
C ARG A 342 14.87 13.16 -14.18
N VAL A 343 15.15 12.30 -13.20
CA VAL A 343 16.26 11.34 -13.27
C VAL A 343 15.80 9.89 -13.45
N GLY A 344 14.49 9.67 -13.41
CA GLY A 344 13.87 8.37 -13.57
C GLY A 344 13.73 7.57 -12.27
N PRO A 345 12.84 6.57 -12.27
CA PRO A 345 12.52 5.79 -11.08
C PRO A 345 13.69 4.94 -10.58
N ARG A 346 14.56 4.45 -11.48
CA ARG A 346 15.75 3.65 -11.14
C ARG A 346 16.70 4.37 -10.21
N ALA A 347 17.10 5.60 -10.55
CA ALA A 347 18.04 6.39 -9.77
C ALA A 347 17.45 6.76 -8.39
N VAL A 348 16.17 7.16 -8.38
CA VAL A 348 15.48 7.50 -7.13
C VAL A 348 15.37 6.28 -6.22
N ALA A 349 14.97 5.11 -6.74
CA ALA A 349 14.88 3.89 -5.96
C ALA A 349 16.23 3.46 -5.39
N LEU A 350 17.29 3.48 -6.20
CA LEU A 350 18.65 3.09 -5.79
C LEU A 350 19.13 3.96 -4.62
N VAL A 351 19.05 5.27 -4.76
CA VAL A 351 19.44 6.21 -3.71
C VAL A 351 18.55 6.01 -2.47
N ALA A 352 17.23 5.88 -2.65
CA ALA A 352 16.30 5.74 -1.55
C ALA A 352 16.55 4.45 -0.74
N PHE A 353 16.66 3.27 -1.37
CA PHE A 353 16.92 2.02 -0.66
C PHE A 353 18.29 2.01 0.02
N ALA A 354 19.33 2.59 -0.61
CA ALA A 354 20.65 2.75 0.01
C ALA A 354 20.57 3.63 1.27
N PHE A 355 19.80 4.74 1.20
CA PHE A 355 19.62 5.61 2.36
C PHE A 355 18.72 4.98 3.44
N VAL A 356 17.72 4.16 3.09
CA VAL A 356 16.95 3.40 4.10
C VAL A 356 17.86 2.45 4.85
N ALA A 357 18.70 1.69 4.14
CA ALA A 357 19.65 0.78 4.77
C ALA A 357 20.63 1.57 5.67
N ALA A 358 21.28 2.62 5.15
CA ALA A 358 22.23 3.42 5.89
C ALA A 358 21.63 4.12 7.12
N SER A 359 20.41 4.68 7.01
CA SER A 359 19.72 5.33 8.13
C SER A 359 19.13 4.36 9.15
N THR A 360 19.07 3.06 8.84
CA THR A 360 18.69 2.01 9.79
C THR A 360 19.91 1.52 10.59
N VAL A 361 21.15 1.65 10.08
CA VAL A 361 22.37 1.24 10.78
C VAL A 361 22.51 1.84 12.19
N PRO A 362 22.26 3.14 12.45
CA PRO A 362 22.34 3.68 13.80
C PRO A 362 21.49 2.92 14.81
N PHE A 363 20.34 2.37 14.42
CA PHE A 363 19.45 1.61 15.30
C PHE A 363 20.01 0.23 15.67
N ALA A 364 21.01 -0.27 14.97
CA ALA A 364 21.71 -1.51 15.29
C ALA A 364 22.87 -1.30 16.30
N PHE A 365 23.04 -0.08 16.82
CA PHE A 365 24.04 0.27 17.85
C PHE A 365 23.41 1.07 18.99
N VAL A 366 22.08 1.06 19.09
CA VAL A 366 21.36 1.88 20.04
C VAL A 366 21.34 1.23 21.41
N THR A 367 21.78 1.98 22.42
CA THR A 367 21.69 1.60 23.84
C THR A 367 20.52 2.31 24.53
N ALA A 368 20.21 1.91 25.75
CA ALA A 368 19.20 2.59 26.57
C ALA A 368 19.50 4.08 26.79
N ASP A 369 20.79 4.48 26.73
CA ASP A 369 21.28 5.83 27.01
C ASP A 369 21.46 6.70 25.77
N THR A 370 21.18 6.17 24.58
CA THR A 370 21.34 6.92 23.33
C THR A 370 20.44 8.16 23.30
N SER A 371 20.97 9.32 22.91
CA SER A 371 20.23 10.58 22.86
C SER A 371 18.94 10.46 22.03
N GLU A 372 17.81 10.88 22.57
CA GLU A 372 16.52 10.90 21.87
C GLU A 372 16.56 11.80 20.63
N LEU A 373 17.27 12.93 20.71
CA LEU A 373 17.42 13.85 19.58
C LEU A 373 18.13 13.18 18.40
N LEU A 374 19.16 12.36 18.67
CA LEU A 374 19.85 11.59 17.64
C LEU A 374 18.92 10.57 16.98
N LEU A 375 18.11 9.87 17.80
CA LEU A 375 17.14 8.89 17.31
C LEU A 375 16.05 9.56 16.47
N MET A 376 15.52 10.70 16.92
CA MET A 376 14.54 11.48 16.16
C MET A 376 15.10 11.98 14.83
N ALA A 377 16.36 12.44 14.80
CA ALA A 377 17.03 12.86 13.57
C ALA A 377 17.24 11.66 12.61
N ALA A 378 17.68 10.52 13.13
CA ALA A 378 17.83 9.29 12.34
C ALA A 378 16.48 8.81 11.78
N LEU A 379 15.40 8.85 12.58
CA LEU A 379 14.04 8.52 12.15
C LEU A 379 13.54 9.48 11.07
N PHE A 380 13.81 10.77 11.16
CA PHE A 380 13.43 11.75 10.15
C PHE A 380 14.10 11.45 8.80
N ILE A 381 15.44 11.23 8.82
CA ILE A 381 16.21 10.87 7.62
C ILE A 381 15.70 9.55 7.03
N ARG A 382 15.49 8.56 7.89
CA ARG A 382 14.93 7.26 7.49
C ARG A 382 13.54 7.38 6.90
N GLY A 383 12.71 8.27 7.44
CA GLY A 383 11.38 8.57 6.92
C GLY A 383 11.43 9.12 5.49
N ILE A 384 12.34 10.07 5.22
CA ILE A 384 12.57 10.61 3.87
C ILE A 384 12.96 9.48 2.92
N ALA A 385 13.93 8.65 3.30
CA ALA A 385 14.43 7.57 2.47
C ALA A 385 13.33 6.52 2.19
N LEU A 386 12.59 6.11 3.21
CA LEU A 386 11.53 5.10 3.11
C LEU A 386 10.36 5.58 2.24
N GLY A 387 9.97 6.85 2.39
CA GLY A 387 8.94 7.46 1.54
C GLY A 387 9.33 7.41 0.06
N ALA A 388 10.57 7.78 -0.27
CA ALA A 388 11.07 7.72 -1.65
C ALA A 388 11.19 6.28 -2.18
N ALA A 389 11.64 5.33 -1.32
CA ALA A 389 11.78 3.93 -1.66
C ALA A 389 10.45 3.24 -2.01
N MET A 390 9.32 3.73 -1.49
CA MET A 390 7.99 3.23 -1.84
C MET A 390 7.44 3.85 -3.12
N ILE A 391 7.67 5.16 -3.33
CA ILE A 391 7.10 5.90 -4.47
C ILE A 391 7.74 5.45 -5.79
N ALA A 392 9.07 5.28 -5.82
CA ALA A 392 9.78 5.03 -7.07
C ALA A 392 9.42 3.69 -7.73
N PRO A 393 9.44 2.53 -7.03
CA PRO A 393 9.00 1.26 -7.65
C PRO A 393 7.51 1.27 -7.99
N MET A 394 6.65 1.88 -7.13
CA MET A 394 5.23 1.96 -7.39
C MET A 394 4.93 2.70 -8.70
N GLY A 395 5.59 3.84 -8.94
CA GLY A 395 5.45 4.58 -10.19
C GLY A 395 6.08 3.86 -11.39
N ALA A 396 7.21 3.18 -11.18
CA ALA A 396 7.92 2.44 -12.22
C ALA A 396 7.09 1.26 -12.77
N ALA A 397 6.24 0.66 -11.94
CA ALA A 397 5.39 -0.47 -12.33
C ALA A 397 4.50 -0.16 -13.53
N TYR A 398 4.08 1.09 -13.67
CA TYR A 398 3.16 1.52 -14.74
C TYR A 398 3.86 2.02 -16.01
N VAL A 399 5.18 2.02 -16.04
CA VAL A 399 5.94 2.50 -17.20
C VAL A 399 5.83 1.50 -18.34
N GLY A 400 5.30 1.97 -19.47
CA GLY A 400 5.18 1.17 -20.70
C GLY A 400 3.97 0.24 -20.75
N LEU A 401 3.04 0.34 -19.81
CA LEU A 401 1.81 -0.43 -19.80
C LEU A 401 0.70 0.26 -20.61
N GLU A 402 -0.15 -0.54 -21.20
CA GLU A 402 -1.40 -0.09 -21.81
C GLU A 402 -2.46 0.23 -20.75
N HIS A 403 -3.50 0.97 -21.12
CA HIS A 403 -4.53 1.41 -20.20
C HIS A 403 -5.26 0.25 -19.51
N GLU A 404 -5.43 -0.84 -20.23
CA GLU A 404 -6.12 -2.06 -19.80
C GLU A 404 -5.28 -2.91 -18.84
N GLU A 405 -3.95 -2.77 -18.87
CA GLU A 405 -3.00 -3.50 -18.03
C GLU A 405 -2.78 -2.86 -16.63
N ILE A 406 -3.16 -1.59 -16.47
CA ILE A 406 -2.94 -0.82 -15.23
C ILE A 406 -3.62 -1.46 -14.01
N PRO A 407 -4.87 -1.99 -14.10
CA PRO A 407 -5.51 -2.64 -12.94
C PRO A 407 -4.72 -3.83 -12.42
N ASP A 408 -4.25 -4.72 -13.30
CA ASP A 408 -3.48 -5.91 -12.92
C ASP A 408 -2.14 -5.54 -12.28
N ALA A 409 -1.42 -4.59 -12.86
CA ALA A 409 -0.17 -4.07 -12.28
C ALA A 409 -0.41 -3.47 -10.88
N SER A 410 -1.51 -2.76 -10.67
CA SER A 410 -1.92 -2.18 -9.38
C SER A 410 -2.16 -3.27 -8.32
N ILE A 411 -2.86 -4.33 -8.69
CA ILE A 411 -3.14 -5.47 -7.81
C ILE A 411 -1.83 -6.19 -7.44
N ILE A 412 -1.03 -6.56 -8.45
CA ILE A 412 0.22 -7.31 -8.28
C ILE A 412 1.19 -6.55 -7.36
N THR A 413 1.39 -5.26 -7.61
CA THR A 413 2.31 -4.44 -6.82
C THR A 413 1.84 -4.28 -5.39
N ARG A 414 0.53 -4.11 -5.18
CA ARG A 414 -0.05 -3.98 -3.84
C ARG A 414 0.05 -5.27 -3.05
N VAL A 415 -0.27 -6.40 -3.68
CA VAL A 415 -0.14 -7.72 -3.08
C VAL A 415 1.31 -8.01 -2.71
N ALA A 416 2.27 -7.74 -3.62
CA ALA A 416 3.69 -7.94 -3.35
C ALA A 416 4.16 -7.14 -2.12
N GLN A 417 3.78 -5.87 -2.01
CA GLN A 417 4.11 -5.02 -0.87
C GLN A 417 3.57 -5.59 0.45
N GLN A 418 2.35 -6.06 0.43
CA GLN A 418 1.68 -6.56 1.64
C GLN A 418 2.22 -7.91 2.08
N ILE A 419 2.44 -8.85 1.15
CA ILE A 419 3.08 -10.14 1.49
C ILE A 419 4.49 -9.87 2.02
N GLY A 420 5.25 -8.95 1.40
CA GLY A 420 6.55 -8.52 1.91
C GLY A 420 6.46 -8.00 3.35
N GLY A 421 5.45 -7.20 3.65
CA GLY A 421 5.20 -6.70 5.00
C GLY A 421 4.95 -7.81 6.02
N ALA A 422 4.09 -8.77 5.69
CA ALA A 422 3.79 -9.90 6.57
C ALA A 422 5.02 -10.79 6.79
N VAL A 423 5.79 -11.07 5.72
CA VAL A 423 7.06 -11.82 5.81
C VAL A 423 8.07 -11.06 6.68
N GLY A 424 8.18 -9.75 6.50
CA GLY A 424 9.11 -8.92 7.28
C GLY A 424 8.80 -8.93 8.77
N ILE A 425 7.53 -8.78 9.13
CA ILE A 425 7.07 -8.88 10.53
C ILE A 425 7.42 -10.28 11.08
N ALA A 426 7.06 -11.35 10.38
CA ALA A 426 7.30 -12.73 10.82
C ALA A 426 8.79 -13.02 11.04
N ILE A 427 9.64 -12.64 10.08
CA ILE A 427 11.11 -12.85 10.20
C ILE A 427 11.66 -12.06 11.39
N LEU A 428 11.35 -10.77 11.50
CA LEU A 428 11.95 -9.91 12.51
C LEU A 428 11.47 -10.23 13.92
N ILE A 429 10.21 -10.69 14.10
CA ILE A 429 9.72 -11.12 15.41
C ILE A 429 10.42 -12.39 15.88
N VAL A 430 10.64 -13.37 14.99
CA VAL A 430 11.39 -14.60 15.34
C VAL A 430 12.83 -14.26 15.71
N ILE A 431 13.51 -13.44 14.93
CA ILE A 431 14.88 -13.02 15.22
C ILE A 431 14.94 -12.31 16.57
N LEU A 432 14.02 -11.37 16.82
CA LEU A 432 13.95 -10.65 18.09
C LEU A 432 13.76 -11.62 19.25
N GLN A 433 12.76 -12.49 19.19
CA GLN A 433 12.40 -13.38 20.30
C GLN A 433 13.47 -14.44 20.54
N GLN A 434 14.13 -14.98 19.51
CA GLN A 434 15.25 -15.91 19.68
C GLN A 434 16.45 -15.28 20.39
N ASN A 435 16.63 -13.97 20.26
CA ASN A 435 17.74 -13.25 20.90
C ASN A 435 17.34 -12.60 22.25
N VAL A 436 16.05 -12.42 22.53
CA VAL A 436 15.58 -11.92 23.82
C VAL A 436 15.79 -12.98 24.90
N GLY A 437 15.51 -14.28 24.65
CA GLY A 437 15.71 -15.38 25.61
C GLY A 437 15.30 -14.99 27.04
N ASP A 438 16.19 -15.21 28.01
CA ASP A 438 16.03 -14.81 29.44
C ASP A 438 16.60 -13.40 29.73
N ALA A 439 16.62 -12.51 28.73
CA ALA A 439 17.16 -11.16 28.88
C ALA A 439 16.22 -10.28 29.73
N HIS A 440 16.55 -10.14 31.03
CA HIS A 440 15.80 -9.31 31.98
C HIS A 440 16.39 -7.90 32.19
N THR A 441 17.53 -7.60 31.56
CA THR A 441 18.19 -6.28 31.66
C THR A 441 17.97 -5.43 30.43
N PRO A 442 17.86 -4.09 30.55
CA PRO A 442 17.72 -3.20 29.38
C PRO A 442 18.85 -3.36 28.34
N HIS A 443 20.07 -3.63 28.80
CA HIS A 443 21.23 -3.86 27.91
C HIS A 443 21.10 -5.17 27.14
N ALA A 444 20.65 -6.25 27.76
CA ALA A 444 20.47 -7.53 27.08
C ALA A 444 19.31 -7.45 26.06
N LEU A 445 18.24 -6.72 26.39
CA LEU A 445 17.16 -6.42 25.46
C LEU A 445 17.64 -5.58 24.28
N ALA A 446 18.46 -4.54 24.51
CA ALA A 446 19.03 -3.71 23.45
C ALA A 446 19.80 -4.56 22.45
N ASN A 447 20.67 -5.49 22.94
CA ASN A 447 21.44 -6.39 22.06
C ASN A 447 20.52 -7.28 21.18
N ALA A 448 19.37 -7.74 21.71
CA ALA A 448 18.42 -8.52 20.93
C ALA A 448 17.81 -7.67 19.79
N PHE A 449 17.52 -6.39 20.06
CA PHE A 449 17.05 -5.46 19.05
C PHE A 449 18.14 -5.13 18.01
N ASP A 450 19.41 -5.05 18.40
CA ASP A 450 20.53 -4.83 17.48
C ASP A 450 20.59 -5.91 16.41
N HIS A 451 20.47 -7.18 16.80
CA HIS A 451 20.40 -8.29 15.84
C HIS A 451 19.20 -8.14 14.87
N ALA A 452 18.02 -7.80 15.37
CA ALA A 452 16.85 -7.60 14.53
C ALA A 452 17.01 -6.40 13.56
N PHE A 453 17.62 -5.31 14.02
CA PHE A 453 17.93 -4.16 13.16
C PHE A 453 18.97 -4.49 12.10
N TRP A 454 20.01 -5.27 12.41
CA TRP A 454 20.99 -5.73 11.43
C TRP A 454 20.35 -6.58 10.32
N TRP A 455 19.42 -7.46 10.67
CA TRP A 455 18.63 -8.19 9.67
C TRP A 455 17.74 -7.26 8.83
N SER A 456 17.14 -6.27 9.45
CA SER A 456 16.38 -5.24 8.72
C SER A 456 17.26 -4.46 7.74
N VAL A 457 18.49 -4.11 8.13
CA VAL A 457 19.50 -3.48 7.24
C VAL A 457 19.85 -4.42 6.09
N ALA A 458 20.18 -5.68 6.38
CA ALA A 458 20.60 -6.66 5.37
C ALA A 458 19.49 -6.90 4.32
N LEU A 459 18.25 -7.10 4.76
CA LEU A 459 17.09 -7.29 3.88
C LEU A 459 16.81 -6.05 3.02
N THR A 460 16.99 -4.87 3.58
CA THR A 460 16.80 -3.60 2.83
C THR A 460 17.97 -3.38 1.87
N ALA A 461 19.20 -3.68 2.27
CA ALA A 461 20.38 -3.56 1.41
C ALA A 461 20.33 -4.51 0.21
N ALA A 462 19.73 -5.69 0.37
CA ALA A 462 19.48 -6.62 -0.74
C ALA A 462 18.61 -6.03 -1.86
N ALA A 463 17.77 -5.02 -1.55
CA ALA A 463 17.00 -4.31 -2.56
C ALA A 463 17.85 -3.37 -3.44
N VAL A 464 18.99 -2.89 -2.95
CA VAL A 464 19.81 -1.89 -3.67
C VAL A 464 20.26 -2.39 -5.04
N PRO A 465 20.91 -3.55 -5.20
CA PRO A 465 21.30 -4.04 -6.52
C PRO A 465 20.09 -4.33 -7.41
N LEU A 466 18.95 -4.73 -6.85
CA LEU A 466 17.75 -5.01 -7.62
C LEU A 466 17.10 -3.73 -8.18
N CYS A 467 17.38 -2.55 -7.62
CA CYS A 467 16.96 -1.28 -8.20
C CYS A 467 17.50 -1.07 -9.63
N LEU A 468 18.62 -1.68 -9.99
CA LEU A 468 19.19 -1.62 -11.34
C LEU A 468 18.29 -2.31 -12.39
N LEU A 469 17.38 -3.19 -11.94
CA LEU A 469 16.41 -3.85 -12.81
C LEU A 469 15.22 -2.95 -13.19
N LEU A 470 14.97 -1.86 -12.46
CA LEU A 470 13.92 -0.90 -12.80
C LEU A 470 14.14 -0.25 -14.18
N PRO A 471 13.06 0.13 -14.87
CA PRO A 471 13.17 0.92 -16.08
C PRO A 471 13.89 2.25 -15.78
N GLY A 472 14.78 2.67 -16.69
CA GLY A 472 15.39 4.01 -16.66
C GLY A 472 14.40 5.07 -17.14
N LEU A 473 14.91 6.29 -17.39
CA LEU A 473 14.14 7.32 -18.07
C LEU A 473 13.60 6.79 -19.40
N PRO A 474 12.32 7.03 -19.72
CA PRO A 474 11.84 6.78 -21.08
C PRO A 474 12.71 7.55 -22.05
N LYS A 475 13.31 6.87 -23.02
CA LYS A 475 13.97 7.60 -24.12
C LYS A 475 12.92 8.50 -24.76
N PRO A 476 13.22 9.79 -25.04
CA PRO A 476 12.31 10.64 -25.78
C PRO A 476 11.92 9.91 -27.06
N THR A 477 10.67 9.52 -27.19
CA THR A 477 10.14 9.01 -28.47
C THR A 477 10.31 10.14 -29.46
N ALA A 478 11.17 9.95 -30.45
CA ALA A 478 11.31 10.87 -31.56
C ALA A 478 9.90 11.16 -32.12
N PRO A 479 9.53 12.42 -32.36
CA PRO A 479 8.18 12.75 -32.81
C PRO A 479 7.87 11.94 -34.06
N ALA A 480 6.78 11.20 -34.02
CA ALA A 480 6.27 10.32 -35.11
C ALA A 480 5.98 11.06 -36.42
N ASN A 481 6.37 12.33 -36.53
CA ASN A 481 5.96 13.25 -37.60
C ASN A 481 6.91 13.27 -38.80
N ASN A 482 7.96 12.45 -38.85
CA ASN A 482 8.87 12.51 -40.03
C ASN A 482 8.57 11.46 -41.10
N LYS A 483 7.83 10.38 -40.77
CA LYS A 483 7.42 9.41 -41.79
C LYS A 483 6.16 9.85 -42.54
N ALA A 484 5.20 10.44 -41.87
CA ALA A 484 3.98 10.95 -42.48
C ALA A 484 4.26 12.16 -43.41
N ARG A 485 5.25 13.00 -43.05
CA ARG A 485 5.65 14.13 -43.91
C ARG A 485 6.42 13.70 -45.18
N LYS A 486 7.20 12.61 -45.10
CA LYS A 486 7.89 12.03 -46.25
C LYS A 486 6.94 11.30 -47.22
N ILE A 487 5.85 10.75 -46.72
CA ILE A 487 4.84 10.09 -47.56
C ILE A 487 3.97 11.15 -48.28
N ARG A 488 3.60 12.24 -47.57
CA ARG A 488 2.78 13.32 -48.16
C ARG A 488 3.53 14.13 -49.25
N ASN A 489 4.85 14.26 -49.13
CA ASN A 489 5.68 14.92 -50.15
C ASN A 489 6.02 14.01 -51.36
N ARG A 490 5.64 12.72 -51.33
CA ARG A 490 5.83 11.78 -52.47
C ARG A 490 4.57 11.56 -53.31
N THR A 491 3.41 12.05 -52.85
CA THR A 491 2.11 11.83 -53.49
C THR A 491 1.51 13.09 -54.07
N ASP A 492 2.25 14.22 -54.17
CA ASP A 492 1.78 15.44 -54.80
C ASP A 492 2.61 15.70 -56.08
N PRO A 493 2.15 15.22 -57.27
CA PRO A 493 2.85 15.41 -58.55
C PRO A 493 2.53 16.74 -59.24
N THR A 494 1.84 17.69 -58.60
CA THR A 494 1.35 18.93 -59.25
C THR A 494 1.96 20.21 -58.68
N ALA A 495 3.28 20.24 -58.55
CA ALA A 495 4.00 21.49 -58.27
C ALA A 495 5.10 21.65 -59.35
N HIS A 496 4.72 22.02 -60.55
CA HIS A 496 5.52 22.75 -61.52
C HIS A 496 4.67 23.84 -62.17
#